data_1a7f55a6580f8ad21e0162b5eff24915
#
_entry.id   1a7f55a6580f8ad21e0162b5eff24915
#
_cell.length_a   1.000
_cell.length_b   1.000
_cell.length_c   1.000
_cell.angle_alpha   90.00
_cell.angle_beta   90.00
_cell.angle_gamma   90.00
#
_symmetry.space_group_name_H-M   'P 1'
#
loop_
_entity.id
_entity.type
_entity.pdbx_description
1 polymer ?
#
loop_
_entity_poly.entity_id
_entity_poly.type
_entity_poly.pdbx_seq_one_letter_code
_entity_poly.pdbx_strand_id
1 'polypeptide(L)'
;IYQFTLTPTHAWARVSSLGWLLFFVLLDLLLLARMGALPVCRSAYSARLVYAGLAALVIFQCMPLCAGFLFSGHDLPFHLCRIQGIADGLAAGQFPVKVYPTLLQGQGYANGVFYGDFFLYIPAVLRLIGFSLQASYQIYVALVNLATVLISYWCFSKMFASRLSGLLGAA
;
A
#
# COMPACT_ATOMS: atom_id res chain seq x y z
N ILE A 1 -25.57 -2.43 -8.39
CA ILE A 1 -24.45 -2.01 -9.26
C ILE A 1 -23.70 -0.97 -8.47
N TYR A 2 -22.53 -1.32 -7.94
CA TYR A 2 -21.66 -0.34 -7.28
C TYR A 2 -21.06 0.55 -8.38
N GLN A 3 -21.56 1.78 -8.50
CA GLN A 3 -20.91 2.79 -9.32
C GLN A 3 -19.70 3.30 -8.55
N PHE A 4 -18.53 2.80 -8.89
CA PHE A 4 -17.27 3.42 -8.48
C PHE A 4 -17.10 4.66 -9.36
N THR A 5 -17.10 5.84 -8.76
CA THR A 5 -16.69 7.06 -9.45
C THR A 5 -15.18 7.01 -9.68
N LEU A 6 -14.79 6.29 -10.73
CA LEU A 6 -13.43 6.34 -11.27
C LEU A 6 -13.33 7.63 -12.07
N THR A 7 -12.74 8.67 -11.49
CA THR A 7 -12.46 9.89 -12.24
C THR A 7 -11.37 9.61 -13.28
N PRO A 8 -11.62 9.86 -14.58
CA PRO A 8 -10.64 9.62 -15.62
C PRO A 8 -9.59 10.75 -15.63
N THR A 9 -8.61 10.68 -14.76
CA THR A 9 -7.51 11.64 -14.73
C THR A 9 -6.18 10.98 -15.07
N HIS A 10 -6.14 10.33 -16.24
CA HIS A 10 -4.91 9.71 -16.74
C HIS A 10 -3.74 10.69 -16.90
N ALA A 11 -4.01 11.98 -17.10
CA ALA A 11 -2.97 13.00 -17.24
C ALA A 11 -2.26 13.28 -15.90
N TRP A 12 -3.02 13.48 -14.82
CA TRP A 12 -2.46 13.75 -13.49
C TRP A 12 -1.72 12.54 -12.90
N ALA A 13 -2.20 11.33 -13.13
CA ALA A 13 -1.53 10.11 -12.68
C ALA A 13 -0.17 9.92 -13.37
N ARG A 14 -0.05 10.28 -14.65
CA ARG A 14 1.23 10.21 -15.37
C ARG A 14 2.22 11.30 -14.90
N VAL A 15 1.75 12.52 -14.72
CA VAL A 15 2.59 13.61 -14.23
C VAL A 15 3.03 13.36 -12.80
N SER A 16 2.13 12.86 -11.93
CA SER A 16 2.51 12.50 -10.57
C SER A 16 3.52 11.36 -10.55
N SER A 17 3.31 10.26 -11.28
CA SER A 17 4.24 9.12 -11.28
C SER A 17 5.62 9.48 -11.84
N LEU A 18 5.70 10.35 -12.86
CA LEU A 18 6.96 10.86 -13.38
C LEU A 18 7.65 11.81 -12.39
N GLY A 19 6.88 12.69 -11.75
CA GLY A 19 7.37 13.57 -10.70
C GLY A 19 7.93 12.80 -9.51
N TRP A 20 7.25 11.74 -9.11
CA TRP A 20 7.69 10.85 -8.04
C TRP A 20 8.95 10.06 -8.42
N LEU A 21 9.00 9.50 -9.62
CA LEU A 21 10.20 8.81 -10.12
C LEU A 21 11.40 9.77 -10.10
N LEU A 22 11.24 10.98 -10.63
CA LEU A 22 12.29 12.00 -10.62
C LEU A 22 12.70 12.40 -9.21
N PHE A 23 11.74 12.55 -8.30
CA PHE A 23 12.04 12.85 -6.89
C PHE A 23 12.87 11.75 -6.24
N PHE A 24 12.49 10.47 -6.40
CA PHE A 24 13.26 9.36 -5.84
C PHE A 24 14.62 9.22 -6.47
N VAL A 25 14.73 9.34 -7.81
CA VAL A 25 16.02 9.31 -8.50
C VAL A 25 16.93 10.45 -8.01
N LEU A 26 16.40 11.67 -7.86
CA LEU A 26 17.16 12.80 -7.33
C LEU A 26 17.55 12.58 -5.87
N LEU A 27 16.66 12.04 -5.06
CA LEU A 27 16.94 11.70 -3.67
C LEU A 27 18.04 10.64 -3.58
N ASP A 28 17.95 9.58 -4.36
CA ASP A 28 18.96 8.52 -4.42
C ASP A 28 20.30 9.04 -4.90
N LEU A 29 20.33 9.86 -5.96
CA LEU A 29 21.56 10.50 -6.43
C LEU A 29 22.18 11.42 -5.38
N LEU A 30 21.37 12.20 -4.67
CA LEU A 30 21.82 13.09 -3.61
C LEU A 30 22.38 12.30 -2.43
N LEU A 31 21.73 11.20 -2.07
CA LEU A 31 22.18 10.29 -1.00
C LEU A 31 23.46 9.56 -1.42
N LEU A 32 23.57 9.08 -2.67
CA LEU A 32 24.78 8.47 -3.21
C LEU A 32 25.95 9.47 -3.26
N ALA A 33 25.69 10.72 -3.70
CA ALA A 33 26.69 11.77 -3.70
C ALA A 33 27.17 12.08 -2.27
N ARG A 34 26.27 12.10 -1.29
CA ARG A 34 26.61 12.26 0.14
C ARG A 34 27.36 11.06 0.70
N MET A 35 27.05 9.85 0.28
CA MET A 35 27.81 8.64 0.67
C MET A 35 29.24 8.66 0.14
N GLY A 36 29.47 9.13 -1.08
CA GLY A 36 30.82 9.29 -1.65
C GLY A 36 31.63 10.43 -1.04
N ALA A 37 30.95 11.44 -0.44
CA ALA A 37 31.60 12.60 0.18
C ALA A 37 31.83 12.44 1.71
N LEU A 38 31.18 11.44 2.36
CA LEU A 38 31.32 11.22 3.78
C LEU A 38 32.35 10.10 4.03
N PRO A 39 33.39 10.35 4.84
CA PRO A 39 34.16 9.24 5.42
C PRO A 39 33.14 8.32 6.10
N VAL A 40 33.33 7.00 5.93
CA VAL A 40 32.45 5.98 6.52
C VAL A 40 32.34 6.24 8.03
N CYS A 41 31.50 7.18 8.41
CA CYS A 41 31.21 7.51 9.78
C CYS A 41 30.29 6.43 10.36
N ARG A 42 30.89 5.54 11.06
CA ARG A 42 30.36 4.34 11.71
C ARG A 42 29.28 4.57 12.75
N SER A 43 28.74 5.76 12.98
CA SER A 43 27.70 5.90 14.02
C SER A 43 26.92 7.22 14.10
N ALA A 44 26.90 8.10 13.13
CA ALA A 44 26.48 9.47 13.39
C ALA A 44 25.00 9.83 13.08
N TYR A 45 24.21 8.94 12.52
CA TYR A 45 22.78 9.24 12.40
C TYR A 45 22.07 8.87 13.70
N SER A 46 21.58 9.90 14.40
CA SER A 46 20.77 9.66 15.60
C SER A 46 19.56 8.83 15.21
N ALA A 47 19.13 7.94 16.09
CA ALA A 47 17.93 7.12 15.86
C ALA A 47 16.71 7.99 15.51
N ARG A 48 16.65 9.21 16.05
CA ARG A 48 15.59 10.19 15.78
C ARG A 48 15.53 10.60 14.32
N LEU A 49 16.66 10.85 13.66
CA LEU A 49 16.70 11.21 12.23
C LEU A 49 16.27 10.04 11.34
N VAL A 50 16.64 8.81 11.70
CA VAL A 50 16.21 7.62 10.98
C VAL A 50 14.69 7.45 11.09
N TYR A 51 14.14 7.54 12.30
CA TYR A 51 12.69 7.42 12.49
C TYR A 51 11.92 8.56 11.81
N ALA A 52 12.45 9.77 11.82
CA ALA A 52 11.86 10.90 11.09
C ALA A 52 11.87 10.65 9.58
N GLY A 53 12.95 10.09 9.04
CA GLY A 53 13.06 9.71 7.64
C GLY A 53 12.06 8.62 7.24
N LEU A 54 11.96 7.55 8.06
CA LEU A 54 10.97 6.49 7.82
C LEU A 54 9.53 7.01 7.90
N ALA A 55 9.23 7.87 8.88
CA ALA A 55 7.91 8.50 8.99
C ALA A 55 7.60 9.36 7.76
N ALA A 56 8.57 10.16 7.30
CA ALA A 56 8.41 10.96 6.09
C ALA A 56 8.15 10.10 4.85
N LEU A 57 8.87 8.98 4.68
CA LEU A 57 8.64 8.03 3.58
C LEU A 57 7.22 7.44 3.61
N VAL A 58 6.75 6.99 4.78
CA VAL A 58 5.39 6.44 4.92
C VAL A 58 4.34 7.50 4.61
N ILE A 59 4.49 8.71 5.17
CA ILE A 59 3.56 9.82 4.90
C ILE A 59 3.52 10.11 3.40
N PHE A 60 4.67 10.16 2.77
CA PHE A 60 4.80 10.43 1.36
C PHE A 60 4.13 9.36 0.49
N GLN A 61 4.40 8.08 0.74
CA GLN A 61 3.79 6.95 0.03
C GLN A 61 2.27 6.88 0.24
N CYS A 62 1.79 7.30 1.41
CA CYS A 62 0.37 7.30 1.73
C CYS A 62 -0.37 8.57 1.28
N MET A 63 0.33 9.60 0.83
CA MET A 63 -0.27 10.87 0.42
C MET A 63 -1.36 10.70 -0.67
N PRO A 64 -1.17 9.87 -1.72
CA PRO A 64 -2.21 9.61 -2.72
C PRO A 64 -3.46 8.92 -2.15
N LEU A 65 -3.32 8.20 -1.02
CA LEU A 65 -4.45 7.51 -0.37
C LEU A 65 -5.35 8.45 0.41
N CYS A 66 -4.91 9.68 0.69
CA CYS A 66 -5.72 10.71 1.35
C CYS A 66 -6.72 11.39 0.40
N ALA A 67 -6.69 11.06 -0.90
CA ALA A 67 -7.64 11.57 -1.87
C ALA A 67 -9.06 11.05 -1.58
N GLY A 68 -10.07 11.88 -1.83
CA GLY A 68 -11.48 11.48 -1.71
C GLY A 68 -11.95 10.48 -2.79
N PHE A 69 -11.04 9.97 -3.61
CA PHE A 69 -11.29 9.02 -4.70
C PHE A 69 -10.16 7.99 -4.78
N LEU A 70 -10.41 6.89 -5.47
CA LEU A 70 -9.38 5.90 -5.80
C LEU A 70 -8.84 6.17 -7.21
N PHE A 71 -7.51 6.15 -7.33
CA PHE A 71 -6.87 6.19 -8.64
C PHE A 71 -7.19 4.92 -9.42
N SER A 72 -7.56 5.06 -10.69
CA SER A 72 -7.88 3.91 -11.52
C SER A 72 -6.63 3.05 -11.75
N GLY A 73 -6.76 1.77 -11.44
CA GLY A 73 -5.78 0.73 -11.77
C GLY A 73 -6.44 -0.33 -12.63
N HIS A 74 -5.65 -1.14 -13.30
CA HIS A 74 -6.17 -2.16 -14.22
C HIS A 74 -7.12 -3.13 -13.52
N ASP A 75 -6.71 -3.66 -12.36
CA ASP A 75 -7.46 -4.68 -11.62
C ASP A 75 -8.14 -4.14 -10.35
N LEU A 76 -8.09 -2.83 -10.10
CA LEU A 76 -8.67 -2.24 -8.90
C LEU A 76 -10.15 -2.58 -8.70
N PRO A 77 -11.04 -2.44 -9.72
CA PRO A 77 -12.45 -2.80 -9.57
C PRO A 77 -12.64 -4.28 -9.18
N PHE A 78 -11.83 -5.16 -9.73
CA PHE A 78 -11.86 -6.58 -9.40
C PHE A 78 -11.48 -6.84 -7.93
N HIS A 79 -10.42 -6.21 -7.44
CA HIS A 79 -10.02 -6.34 -6.04
C HIS A 79 -11.04 -5.74 -5.07
N LEU A 80 -11.66 -4.62 -5.42
CA LEU A 80 -12.72 -4.02 -4.62
C LEU A 80 -13.96 -4.94 -4.55
N CYS A 81 -14.35 -5.56 -5.67
CA CYS A 81 -15.41 -6.56 -5.70
C CYS A 81 -15.08 -7.78 -4.81
N ARG A 82 -13.82 -8.21 -4.79
CA ARG A 82 -13.36 -9.31 -3.91
C ARG A 82 -13.48 -8.94 -2.43
N ILE A 83 -13.01 -7.75 -2.06
CA ILE A 83 -13.12 -7.26 -0.67
C ILE A 83 -14.59 -7.22 -0.23
N GLN A 84 -15.47 -6.67 -1.06
CA GLN A 84 -16.90 -6.65 -0.75
C GLN A 84 -17.48 -8.06 -0.69
N GLY A 85 -17.15 -8.93 -1.65
CA GLY A 85 -17.63 -10.32 -1.66
C GLY A 85 -17.20 -11.13 -0.44
N ILE A 86 -15.96 -10.90 0.05
CA ILE A 86 -15.49 -11.51 1.30
C ILE A 86 -16.28 -10.96 2.50
N ALA A 87 -16.48 -9.64 2.58
CA ALA A 87 -17.25 -9.04 3.64
C ALA A 87 -18.69 -9.58 3.68
N ASP A 88 -19.34 -9.66 2.52
CA ASP A 88 -20.71 -10.20 2.40
C ASP A 88 -20.76 -11.70 2.79
N GLY A 89 -19.78 -12.48 2.39
CA GLY A 89 -19.66 -13.89 2.75
C GLY A 89 -19.46 -14.08 4.26
N LEU A 90 -18.60 -13.27 4.88
CA LEU A 90 -18.41 -13.26 6.33
C LEU A 90 -19.69 -12.87 7.07
N ALA A 91 -20.39 -11.84 6.59
CA ALA A 91 -21.68 -11.42 7.16
C ALA A 91 -22.74 -12.54 7.06
N ALA A 92 -22.69 -13.36 6.03
CA ALA A 92 -23.53 -14.55 5.87
C ALA A 92 -23.04 -15.77 6.67
N GLY A 93 -22.00 -15.62 7.49
CA GLY A 93 -21.47 -16.71 8.34
C GLY A 93 -20.55 -17.70 7.61
N GLN A 94 -20.11 -17.39 6.38
CA GLN A 94 -19.18 -18.25 5.64
C GLN A 94 -17.74 -17.97 6.05
N PHE A 95 -17.01 -19.01 6.50
CA PHE A 95 -15.56 -18.94 6.73
C PHE A 95 -14.91 -20.30 6.51
N PRO A 96 -13.84 -20.40 5.68
CA PRO A 96 -13.36 -19.38 4.76
C PRO A 96 -14.38 -19.09 3.66
N VAL A 97 -14.40 -17.84 3.19
CA VAL A 97 -15.31 -17.42 2.11
C VAL A 97 -14.84 -18.00 0.79
N LYS A 98 -15.65 -18.88 0.21
CA LYS A 98 -15.39 -19.54 -1.06
C LYS A 98 -16.24 -18.97 -2.18
N VAL A 99 -17.46 -18.58 -1.85
CA VAL A 99 -18.44 -18.03 -2.77
C VAL A 99 -18.80 -16.63 -2.33
N TYR A 100 -18.75 -15.68 -3.24
CA TYR A 100 -19.16 -14.29 -3.01
C TYR A 100 -20.66 -14.17 -3.29
N PRO A 101 -21.52 -14.11 -2.25
CA PRO A 101 -22.94 -14.35 -2.43
C PRO A 101 -23.66 -13.28 -3.24
N THR A 102 -23.16 -12.05 -3.22
CA THR A 102 -23.81 -10.89 -3.87
C THR A 102 -23.40 -10.68 -5.33
N LEU A 103 -22.39 -11.40 -5.82
CA LEU A 103 -21.96 -11.30 -7.21
C LEU A 103 -22.90 -12.03 -8.16
N LEU A 104 -22.85 -11.65 -9.44
CA LEU A 104 -23.69 -12.20 -10.49
C LEU A 104 -25.19 -12.10 -10.15
N GLN A 105 -25.64 -10.92 -9.75
CA GLN A 105 -27.04 -10.65 -9.39
C GLN A 105 -27.59 -11.54 -8.25
N GLY A 106 -26.71 -11.93 -7.32
CA GLY A 106 -27.07 -12.76 -6.18
C GLY A 106 -26.98 -14.28 -6.44
N GLN A 107 -26.55 -14.70 -7.60
CA GLN A 107 -26.32 -16.12 -7.91
C GLN A 107 -25.05 -16.67 -7.24
N GLY A 108 -24.17 -15.75 -6.82
CA GLY A 108 -22.89 -16.11 -6.21
C GLY A 108 -21.78 -16.39 -7.24
N TYR A 109 -20.56 -16.13 -6.84
CA TYR A 109 -19.38 -16.41 -7.65
C TYR A 109 -18.26 -17.04 -6.83
N ALA A 110 -17.81 -18.22 -7.22
CA ALA A 110 -16.86 -19.04 -6.46
C ALA A 110 -15.40 -18.57 -6.62
N ASN A 111 -15.15 -17.25 -6.58
CA ASN A 111 -13.84 -16.67 -6.78
C ASN A 111 -12.81 -17.10 -5.72
N GLY A 112 -13.24 -17.24 -4.46
CA GLY A 112 -12.39 -17.70 -3.35
C GLY A 112 -11.88 -19.15 -3.46
N VAL A 113 -12.31 -19.90 -4.49
CA VAL A 113 -11.76 -21.21 -4.84
C VAL A 113 -10.51 -21.08 -5.71
N PHE A 114 -10.48 -20.09 -6.60
CA PHE A 114 -9.44 -19.95 -7.63
C PHE A 114 -8.35 -18.96 -7.25
N TYR A 115 -8.67 -17.96 -6.41
CA TYR A 115 -7.76 -16.91 -6.01
C TYR A 115 -7.47 -16.95 -4.52
N GLY A 116 -6.21 -16.71 -4.15
CA GLY A 116 -5.81 -16.54 -2.75
C GLY A 116 -6.34 -15.22 -2.19
N ASP A 117 -7.24 -15.30 -1.20
CA ASP A 117 -7.92 -14.15 -0.62
C ASP A 117 -7.37 -13.75 0.75
N PHE A 118 -6.38 -14.46 1.28
CA PHE A 118 -5.93 -14.32 2.67
C PHE A 118 -5.69 -12.86 3.09
N PHE A 119 -4.96 -12.11 2.30
CA PHE A 119 -4.66 -10.71 2.62
C PHE A 119 -5.85 -9.77 2.45
N LEU A 120 -6.86 -10.15 1.66
CA LEU A 120 -8.06 -9.35 1.45
C LEU A 120 -9.07 -9.47 2.59
N TYR A 121 -8.88 -10.41 3.52
CA TYR A 121 -9.67 -10.45 4.74
C TYR A 121 -9.46 -9.22 5.63
N ILE A 122 -8.28 -8.62 5.62
CA ILE A 122 -8.00 -7.39 6.39
C ILE A 122 -8.95 -6.26 5.99
N PRO A 123 -8.98 -5.80 4.72
CA PRO A 123 -9.91 -4.75 4.32
C PRO A 123 -11.38 -5.22 4.35
N ALA A 124 -11.68 -6.52 4.20
CA ALA A 124 -13.03 -7.03 4.34
C ALA A 124 -13.56 -6.91 5.77
N VAL A 125 -12.74 -7.18 6.78
CA VAL A 125 -13.09 -6.96 8.18
C VAL A 125 -13.30 -5.47 8.47
N LEU A 126 -12.45 -4.58 7.94
CA LEU A 126 -12.66 -3.13 8.06
C LEU A 126 -14.02 -2.73 7.46
N ARG A 127 -14.40 -3.34 6.34
CA ARG A 127 -15.72 -3.13 5.73
C ARG A 127 -16.86 -3.58 6.64
N LEU A 128 -16.73 -4.72 7.32
CA LEU A 128 -17.73 -5.24 8.26
C LEU A 128 -17.94 -4.35 9.49
N ILE A 129 -16.89 -3.73 10.00
CA ILE A 129 -16.98 -2.82 11.15
C ILE A 129 -17.48 -1.42 10.79
N GLY A 130 -17.87 -1.19 9.52
CA GLY A 130 -18.61 0.00 9.10
C GLY A 130 -17.83 0.99 8.24
N PHE A 131 -16.56 0.75 7.91
CA PHE A 131 -15.85 1.60 6.96
C PHE A 131 -16.42 1.47 5.54
N SER A 132 -16.33 2.54 4.74
CA SER A 132 -16.64 2.44 3.32
C SER A 132 -15.67 1.51 2.61
N LEU A 133 -16.07 0.94 1.49
CA LEU A 133 -15.19 0.06 0.70
C LEU A 133 -13.91 0.77 0.27
N GLN A 134 -14.02 2.04 -0.12
CA GLN A 134 -12.89 2.89 -0.44
C GLN A 134 -11.94 3.07 0.76
N ALA A 135 -12.49 3.47 1.92
CA ALA A 135 -11.69 3.68 3.13
C ALA A 135 -11.01 2.37 3.59
N SER A 136 -11.72 1.24 3.54
CA SER A 136 -11.17 -0.07 3.88
C SER A 136 -9.97 -0.44 3.01
N TYR A 137 -10.07 -0.18 1.71
CA TYR A 137 -8.97 -0.38 0.78
C TYR A 137 -7.80 0.58 1.03
N GLN A 138 -8.07 1.88 1.21
CA GLN A 138 -7.05 2.89 1.48
C GLN A 138 -6.28 2.61 2.78
N ILE A 139 -6.99 2.27 3.86
CA ILE A 139 -6.37 1.87 5.14
C ILE A 139 -5.50 0.62 4.94
N TYR A 140 -6.01 -0.38 4.22
CA TYR A 140 -5.25 -1.60 3.94
C TYR A 140 -3.95 -1.30 3.20
N VAL A 141 -4.00 -0.51 2.13
CA VAL A 141 -2.80 -0.12 1.36
C VAL A 141 -1.83 0.68 2.23
N ALA A 142 -2.32 1.59 3.08
CA ALA A 142 -1.48 2.33 4.02
C ALA A 142 -0.76 1.40 5.00
N LEU A 143 -1.44 0.38 5.52
CA LEU A 143 -0.84 -0.63 6.39
C LEU A 143 0.23 -1.46 5.66
N VAL A 144 -0.03 -1.83 4.41
CA VAL A 144 0.94 -2.55 3.58
C VAL A 144 2.18 -1.68 3.31
N ASN A 145 1.99 -0.39 2.96
CA ASN A 145 3.10 0.54 2.77
C ASN A 145 3.93 0.70 4.05
N LEU A 146 3.29 0.88 5.20
CA LEU A 146 3.96 0.95 6.49
C LEU A 146 4.79 -0.33 6.76
N ALA A 147 4.18 -1.48 6.58
CA ALA A 147 4.86 -2.77 6.77
C ALA A 147 6.06 -2.93 5.82
N THR A 148 5.89 -2.54 4.56
CA THR A 148 6.96 -2.59 3.55
C THR A 148 8.14 -1.72 3.94
N VAL A 149 7.92 -0.46 4.32
CA VAL A 149 8.97 0.45 4.76
C VAL A 149 9.71 -0.10 5.98
N LEU A 150 8.98 -0.59 6.99
CA LEU A 150 9.59 -1.11 8.21
C LEU A 150 10.39 -2.40 7.97
N ILE A 151 9.84 -3.34 7.20
CA ILE A 151 10.50 -4.61 6.88
C ILE A 151 11.74 -4.35 6.02
N SER A 152 11.62 -3.52 4.99
CA SER A 152 12.75 -3.16 4.12
C SER A 152 13.86 -2.49 4.94
N TYR A 153 13.50 -1.49 5.77
CA TYR A 153 14.48 -0.86 6.67
C TYR A 153 15.19 -1.89 7.54
N TRP A 154 14.46 -2.77 8.18
CA TRP A 154 15.02 -3.80 9.05
C TRP A 154 15.95 -4.75 8.31
N CYS A 155 15.50 -5.27 7.16
CA CYS A 155 16.28 -6.19 6.34
C CYS A 155 17.60 -5.55 5.85
N PHE A 156 17.50 -4.39 5.21
CA PHE A 156 18.68 -3.72 4.65
C PHE A 156 19.62 -3.20 5.73
N SER A 157 19.10 -2.70 6.87
CA SER A 157 19.96 -2.27 7.99
C SER A 157 20.74 -3.43 8.60
N LYS A 158 20.15 -4.62 8.66
CA LYS A 158 20.83 -5.83 9.15
C LYS A 158 21.81 -6.38 8.13
N MET A 159 21.41 -6.46 6.86
CA MET A 159 22.24 -7.01 5.78
C MET A 159 23.53 -6.21 5.60
N PHE A 160 23.48 -4.89 5.68
CA PHE A 160 24.64 -4.01 5.49
C PHE A 160 25.21 -3.44 6.80
N ALA A 161 24.70 -3.85 7.97
CA ALA A 161 25.09 -3.33 9.27
C ALA A 161 25.11 -1.79 9.34
N SER A 162 24.20 -1.13 8.62
CA SER A 162 24.15 0.32 8.44
C SER A 162 22.73 0.85 8.46
N ARG A 163 22.47 1.82 9.35
CA ARG A 163 21.17 2.51 9.41
C ARG A 163 20.85 3.28 8.13
N LEU A 164 21.87 3.83 7.51
CA LEU A 164 21.70 4.57 6.24
C LEU A 164 21.27 3.62 5.11
N SER A 165 21.94 2.46 5.00
CA SER A 165 21.53 1.44 4.02
C SER A 165 20.12 0.94 4.25
N GLY A 166 19.70 0.83 5.52
CA GLY A 166 18.31 0.53 5.87
C GLY A 166 17.35 1.59 5.37
N LEU A 167 17.66 2.87 5.57
CA LEU A 167 16.81 3.99 5.13
C LEU A 167 16.73 4.05 3.59
N LEU A 168 17.84 3.88 2.89
CA LEU A 168 17.88 3.83 1.42
C LEU A 168 17.11 2.64 0.85
N GLY A 169 17.23 1.47 1.47
CA GLY A 169 16.50 0.29 1.05
C GLY A 169 15.00 0.32 1.36
N ALA A 170 14.56 1.26 2.22
CA ALA A 170 13.16 1.50 2.53
C ALA A 170 12.50 2.55 1.62
N ALA A 171 13.28 3.39 0.94
CA ALA A 171 12.83 4.42 0.02
C ALA A 171 12.53 3.87 -1.37
#